data_8fb971f3e9438463e03d1089a515b38f
#
_entry.id   8fb971f3e9438463e03d1089a515b38f
#
_cell.length_a   1.000
_cell.length_b   1.000
_cell.length_c   1.000
_cell.angle_alpha   90.00
_cell.angle_beta   90.00
_cell.angle_gamma   90.00
#
_symmetry.space_group_name_H-M   'P 1'
#
loop_
_entity.id
_entity.type
_entity.pdbx_description
1 polymer ?
#
loop_
_entity_poly.entity_id
_entity_poly.type
_entity_poly.pdbx_seq_one_letter_code
_entity_poly.pdbx_strand_id
1 'polypeptide(L)'
;CSYTDISDPEAVLKSAREHNIDGITTCCLDAGIRSIGYVCEHMGLKGLSAQAGFLCSDKYYMKESFVKGGVRCAKHICIHSREELEAAFDQLEFPVILKAVDQMGSRGLFRCETREEAYAHYPDTMAATRRDYCLVEEFIQGQMLGCEAMISNGKFLFCLPNNIENYQSYVPTPIGHSVPYEKMDTLGCEVEHQLEL
;
A
#
# COMPACT_ATOMS: atom_id res chain seq x y z
N CYS A 1 16.00 24.13 -7.76
CA CYS A 1 15.38 23.32 -6.70
C CYS A 1 14.31 24.15 -6.00
N SER A 2 13.13 23.60 -5.79
CA SER A 2 12.10 24.18 -4.95
C SER A 2 11.86 23.26 -3.73
N TYR A 3 11.59 23.88 -2.59
CA TYR A 3 11.17 23.15 -1.39
C TYR A 3 9.66 23.17 -1.34
N THR A 4 9.05 21.98 -1.49
CA THR A 4 7.60 21.82 -1.53
C THR A 4 7.23 20.58 -0.73
N ASP A 5 6.18 20.64 0.06
CA ASP A 5 5.62 19.44 0.70
C ASP A 5 5.06 18.54 -0.40
N ILE A 6 5.71 17.41 -0.63
CA ILE A 6 5.31 16.45 -1.66
C ILE A 6 3.99 15.76 -1.37
N SER A 7 3.48 15.82 -0.15
CA SER A 7 2.17 15.28 0.25
C SER A 7 1.02 16.27 0.02
N ASP A 8 1.32 17.52 -0.37
CA ASP A 8 0.35 18.54 -0.75
C ASP A 8 0.25 18.65 -2.28
N PRO A 9 -0.77 18.07 -2.92
CA PRO A 9 -0.92 18.06 -4.38
C PRO A 9 -1.00 19.47 -5.00
N GLU A 10 -1.63 20.43 -4.31
CA GLU A 10 -1.76 21.79 -4.81
C GLU A 10 -0.43 22.53 -4.80
N ALA A 11 0.35 22.39 -3.74
CA ALA A 11 1.68 22.99 -3.64
C ALA A 11 2.62 22.40 -4.71
N VAL A 12 2.55 21.08 -4.96
CA VAL A 12 3.32 20.41 -6.02
C VAL A 12 2.87 20.88 -7.40
N LEU A 13 1.56 20.99 -7.65
CA LEU A 13 1.02 21.47 -8.92
C LEU A 13 1.48 22.92 -9.21
N LYS A 14 1.43 23.79 -8.20
CA LYS A 14 1.92 25.17 -8.33
C LYS A 14 3.39 25.18 -8.75
N SER A 15 4.24 24.43 -8.04
CA SER A 15 5.68 24.33 -8.38
C SER A 15 5.90 23.74 -9.77
N ALA A 16 5.14 22.71 -10.15
CA ALA A 16 5.22 22.10 -11.47
C ALA A 16 4.90 23.09 -12.60
N ARG A 17 3.85 23.92 -12.43
CA ARG A 17 3.50 24.98 -13.40
C ARG A 17 4.55 26.08 -13.48
N GLU A 18 5.10 26.54 -12.36
CA GLU A 18 6.16 27.55 -12.31
C GLU A 18 7.41 27.09 -13.06
N HIS A 19 7.71 25.79 -13.09
CA HIS A 19 8.87 25.22 -13.75
C HIS A 19 8.58 24.67 -15.16
N ASN A 20 7.33 24.75 -15.64
CA ASN A 20 6.90 24.26 -16.96
C ASN A 20 7.39 22.83 -17.24
N ILE A 21 7.16 21.90 -16.32
CA ILE A 21 7.66 20.54 -16.44
C ILE A 21 6.91 19.75 -17.53
N ASP A 22 7.62 18.81 -18.19
CA ASP A 22 7.07 17.89 -19.19
C ASP A 22 6.72 16.51 -18.62
N GLY A 23 7.07 16.24 -17.37
CA GLY A 23 6.81 15.00 -16.68
C GLY A 23 7.14 15.08 -15.20
N ILE A 24 6.55 14.17 -14.42
CA ILE A 24 6.76 14.08 -12.99
C ILE A 24 6.86 12.62 -12.58
N THR A 25 7.78 12.31 -11.67
CA THR A 25 7.97 10.98 -11.13
C THR A 25 8.46 11.02 -9.68
N THR A 26 8.40 9.90 -8.99
CA THR A 26 9.03 9.68 -7.69
C THR A 26 9.87 8.41 -7.74
N CYS A 27 10.88 8.35 -6.90
CA CYS A 27 11.71 7.16 -6.72
C CYS A 27 11.79 6.84 -5.23
N CYS A 28 11.45 5.62 -4.87
CA CYS A 28 11.53 5.10 -3.50
C CYS A 28 10.79 5.93 -2.44
N LEU A 29 9.72 6.65 -2.84
CA LEU A 29 9.00 7.56 -1.94
C LEU A 29 7.51 7.60 -2.24
N ASP A 30 6.71 6.89 -1.44
CA ASP A 30 5.26 6.74 -1.63
C ASP A 30 4.48 8.03 -1.35
N ALA A 31 5.01 8.91 -0.48
CA ALA A 31 4.32 10.12 -0.05
C ALA A 31 3.93 11.08 -1.20
N GLY A 32 4.67 11.03 -2.32
CA GLY A 32 4.43 11.86 -3.49
C GLY A 32 3.46 11.30 -4.52
N ILE A 33 3.05 10.03 -4.43
CA ILE A 33 2.27 9.34 -5.47
C ILE A 33 0.95 10.05 -5.75
N ARG A 34 0.24 10.49 -4.72
CA ARG A 34 -1.01 11.22 -4.84
C ARG A 34 -0.84 12.54 -5.58
N SER A 35 0.23 13.27 -5.27
CA SER A 35 0.57 14.53 -5.92
C SER A 35 0.97 14.34 -7.38
N ILE A 36 1.65 13.23 -7.73
CA ILE A 36 1.98 12.88 -9.12
C ILE A 36 0.71 12.71 -9.93
N GLY A 37 -0.25 11.90 -9.48
CA GLY A 37 -1.51 11.69 -10.18
C GLY A 37 -2.28 13.00 -10.37
N TYR A 38 -2.32 13.82 -9.34
CA TYR A 38 -2.98 15.12 -9.37
C TYR A 38 -2.33 16.06 -10.41
N VAL A 39 -1.00 16.18 -10.40
CA VAL A 39 -0.25 17.02 -11.35
C VAL A 39 -0.41 16.54 -12.78
N CYS A 40 -0.28 15.24 -13.03
CA CYS A 40 -0.46 14.67 -14.37
C CYS A 40 -1.82 15.03 -14.94
N GLU A 41 -2.88 14.88 -14.16
CA GLU A 41 -4.25 15.19 -14.61
C GLU A 41 -4.44 16.68 -14.88
N HIS A 42 -3.97 17.57 -13.98
CA HIS A 42 -4.17 19.02 -14.09
C HIS A 42 -3.27 19.72 -15.11
N MET A 43 -2.20 19.08 -15.55
CA MET A 43 -1.29 19.58 -16.57
C MET A 43 -1.38 18.81 -17.90
N GLY A 44 -2.21 17.77 -17.99
CA GLY A 44 -2.33 16.94 -19.19
C GLY A 44 -1.04 16.13 -19.48
N LEU A 45 -0.26 15.81 -18.45
CA LEU A 45 0.97 15.04 -18.60
C LEU A 45 0.65 13.54 -18.70
N LYS A 46 1.50 12.81 -19.42
CA LYS A 46 1.44 11.34 -19.41
C LYS A 46 1.93 10.81 -18.07
N GLY A 47 1.13 9.98 -17.42
CA GLY A 47 1.48 9.40 -16.13
C GLY A 47 0.29 8.84 -15.40
N LEU A 48 0.41 8.79 -14.09
CA LEU A 48 -0.61 8.28 -13.19
C LEU A 48 -1.84 9.19 -13.19
N SER A 49 -3.06 8.63 -13.20
CA SER A 49 -4.27 9.41 -12.97
C SER A 49 -4.39 9.83 -11.49
N ALA A 50 -5.15 10.88 -11.21
CA ALA A 50 -5.42 11.29 -9.83
C ALA A 50 -6.11 10.17 -9.03
N GLN A 51 -7.04 9.44 -9.67
CA GLN A 51 -7.69 8.29 -9.06
C GLN A 51 -6.70 7.17 -8.73
N ALA A 52 -5.81 6.79 -9.65
CA ALA A 52 -4.80 5.77 -9.39
C ALA A 52 -3.83 6.21 -8.26
N GLY A 53 -3.41 7.49 -8.26
CA GLY A 53 -2.61 8.05 -7.19
C GLY A 53 -3.30 7.98 -5.81
N PHE A 54 -4.60 8.19 -5.77
CA PHE A 54 -5.41 8.01 -4.56
C PHE A 54 -5.46 6.53 -4.13
N LEU A 55 -5.81 5.63 -5.03
CA LEU A 55 -5.91 4.19 -4.74
C LEU A 55 -4.58 3.61 -4.24
N CYS A 56 -3.45 4.02 -4.82
CA CYS A 56 -2.13 3.58 -4.37
C CYS A 56 -1.71 4.17 -3.02
N SER A 57 -2.37 5.22 -2.53
CA SER A 57 -2.01 5.91 -1.29
C SER A 57 -2.92 5.61 -0.10
N ASP A 58 -3.97 4.82 -0.30
CA ASP A 58 -4.93 4.43 0.75
C ASP A 58 -5.20 2.92 0.67
N LYS A 59 -4.75 2.19 1.69
CA LYS A 59 -4.78 0.72 1.69
C LYS A 59 -6.17 0.13 1.68
N TYR A 60 -7.16 0.83 2.22
CA TYR A 60 -8.55 0.36 2.17
C TYR A 60 -9.07 0.36 0.72
N TYR A 61 -9.03 1.52 0.07
CA TYR A 61 -9.51 1.64 -1.31
C TYR A 61 -8.67 0.84 -2.30
N MET A 62 -7.37 0.70 -2.06
CA MET A 62 -6.51 -0.19 -2.83
C MET A 62 -7.00 -1.64 -2.75
N LYS A 63 -7.27 -2.15 -1.55
CA LYS A 63 -7.78 -3.52 -1.35
C LYS A 63 -9.17 -3.73 -1.92
N GLU A 64 -10.07 -2.76 -1.77
CA GLU A 64 -11.40 -2.80 -2.41
C GLU A 64 -11.26 -2.88 -3.95
N SER A 65 -10.29 -2.17 -4.52
CA SER A 65 -10.00 -2.25 -5.95
C SER A 65 -9.47 -3.63 -6.35
N PHE A 66 -8.60 -4.23 -5.54
CA PHE A 66 -8.10 -5.59 -5.75
C PHE A 66 -9.22 -6.62 -5.73
N VAL A 67 -10.08 -6.58 -4.71
CA VAL A 67 -11.24 -7.48 -4.60
C VAL A 67 -12.16 -7.35 -5.80
N LYS A 68 -12.45 -6.11 -6.22
CA LYS A 68 -13.27 -5.82 -7.39
C LYS A 68 -12.64 -6.34 -8.70
N GLY A 69 -11.31 -6.28 -8.80
CA GLY A 69 -10.54 -6.80 -9.94
C GLY A 69 -10.35 -8.32 -9.93
N GLY A 70 -10.71 -9.01 -8.84
CA GLY A 70 -10.51 -10.45 -8.70
C GLY A 70 -9.11 -10.83 -8.17
N VAL A 71 -8.29 -9.85 -7.77
CA VAL A 71 -6.99 -10.09 -7.16
C VAL A 71 -7.17 -10.69 -5.77
N ARG A 72 -6.44 -11.74 -5.46
CA ARG A 72 -6.46 -12.34 -4.12
C ARG A 72 -5.87 -11.38 -3.09
N CYS A 73 -6.62 -11.17 -2.02
CA CYS A 73 -6.31 -10.17 -1.02
C CYS A 73 -6.69 -10.72 0.36
N ALA A 74 -5.92 -10.39 1.38
CA ALA A 74 -6.29 -10.71 2.76
C ALA A 74 -7.68 -10.17 3.09
N LYS A 75 -8.50 -10.98 3.77
CA LYS A 75 -9.79 -10.53 4.29
C LYS A 75 -9.56 -9.32 5.20
N HIS A 76 -10.30 -8.26 4.97
CA HIS A 76 -10.07 -6.98 5.64
C HIS A 76 -11.39 -6.28 5.95
N ILE A 77 -11.38 -5.50 7.00
CA ILE A 77 -12.53 -4.71 7.46
C ILE A 77 -12.05 -3.31 7.78
N CYS A 78 -12.73 -2.31 7.22
CA CYS A 78 -12.52 -0.90 7.57
C CYS A 78 -13.24 -0.61 8.88
N ILE A 79 -12.57 0.02 9.83
CA ILE A 79 -13.12 0.32 11.15
C ILE A 79 -12.90 1.79 11.52
N HIS A 80 -13.95 2.42 12.04
CA HIS A 80 -13.95 3.82 12.50
C HIS A 80 -14.02 3.94 14.03
N SER A 81 -14.38 2.86 14.71
CA SER A 81 -14.56 2.87 16.15
C SER A 81 -14.11 1.58 16.81
N ARG A 82 -14.00 1.60 18.14
CA ARG A 82 -13.69 0.41 18.94
C ARG A 82 -14.81 -0.62 18.89
N GLU A 83 -16.05 -0.18 18.78
CA GLU A 83 -17.22 -1.04 18.64
C GLU A 83 -17.20 -1.79 17.32
N GLU A 84 -16.79 -1.11 16.22
CA GLU A 84 -16.60 -1.74 14.92
C GLU A 84 -15.42 -2.73 14.92
N LEU A 85 -14.35 -2.41 15.65
CA LEU A 85 -13.23 -3.33 15.85
C LEU A 85 -13.70 -4.60 16.58
N GLU A 86 -14.52 -4.47 17.62
CA GLU A 86 -15.12 -5.64 18.31
C GLU A 86 -15.95 -6.50 17.35
N ALA A 87 -16.81 -5.86 16.55
CA ALA A 87 -17.66 -6.57 15.58
C ALA A 87 -16.83 -7.27 14.46
N ALA A 88 -15.67 -6.72 14.13
CA ALA A 88 -14.77 -7.33 13.16
C ALA A 88 -14.20 -8.69 13.62
N PHE A 89 -14.03 -8.89 14.91
CA PHE A 89 -13.55 -10.15 15.47
C PHE A 89 -14.54 -11.31 15.36
N ASP A 90 -15.80 -11.05 15.02
CA ASP A 90 -16.76 -12.10 14.67
C ASP A 90 -16.56 -12.63 13.24
N GLN A 91 -15.76 -11.92 12.44
CA GLN A 91 -15.52 -12.24 11.05
C GLN A 91 -14.07 -12.62 10.75
N LEU A 92 -13.14 -12.32 11.64
CA LEU A 92 -11.69 -12.55 11.48
C LEU A 92 -11.19 -13.47 12.60
N GLU A 93 -10.31 -14.38 12.25
CA GLU A 93 -9.61 -15.24 13.22
C GLU A 93 -8.27 -14.61 13.62
N PHE A 94 -7.88 -14.77 14.88
CA PHE A 94 -6.59 -14.34 15.36
C PHE A 94 -5.46 -15.29 14.89
N PRO A 95 -4.25 -14.76 14.66
CA PRO A 95 -3.86 -13.36 14.81
C PRO A 95 -4.45 -12.44 13.72
N VAL A 96 -4.67 -11.17 14.07
CA VAL A 96 -5.09 -10.13 13.13
C VAL A 96 -4.02 -9.07 12.97
N ILE A 97 -4.10 -8.30 11.88
CA ILE A 97 -3.24 -7.13 11.64
C ILE A 97 -4.09 -5.86 11.74
N LEU A 98 -3.74 -4.96 12.63
CA LEU A 98 -4.19 -3.59 12.61
C LEU A 98 -3.22 -2.76 11.76
N LYS A 99 -3.73 -1.88 10.87
CA LYS A 99 -2.85 -1.00 10.10
C LYS A 99 -3.47 0.35 9.77
N ALA A 100 -2.67 1.39 9.91
CA ALA A 100 -2.96 2.71 9.37
C ALA A 100 -3.00 2.65 7.84
N VAL A 101 -4.03 3.27 7.23
CA VAL A 101 -4.31 3.11 5.79
C VAL A 101 -3.40 3.91 4.88
N ASP A 102 -2.84 5.01 5.37
CA ASP A 102 -2.06 6.01 4.61
C ASP A 102 -0.60 6.13 5.07
N GLN A 103 -0.10 5.14 5.84
CA GLN A 103 1.26 5.13 6.33
C GLN A 103 2.13 4.10 5.61
N MET A 104 3.44 4.32 5.67
CA MET A 104 4.49 3.47 5.10
C MET A 104 5.53 3.09 6.16
N GLY A 105 6.38 2.12 5.87
CA GLY A 105 7.44 1.68 6.79
C GLY A 105 6.89 1.14 8.11
N SER A 106 5.81 0.37 8.05
CA SER A 106 5.16 -0.30 9.18
C SER A 106 4.67 0.63 10.31
N ARG A 107 4.58 1.94 10.07
CA ARG A 107 4.02 2.87 11.06
C ARG A 107 2.53 2.63 11.24
N GLY A 108 2.10 2.47 12.49
CA GLY A 108 0.71 2.16 12.83
C GLY A 108 0.27 0.77 12.36
N LEU A 109 1.22 -0.17 12.23
CA LEU A 109 0.97 -1.56 11.89
C LEU A 109 1.30 -2.44 13.09
N PHE A 110 0.33 -3.26 13.53
CA PHE A 110 0.47 -4.14 14.66
C PHE A 110 -0.13 -5.51 14.34
N ARG A 111 0.63 -6.57 14.64
CA ARG A 111 0.12 -7.93 14.69
C ARG A 111 -0.39 -8.19 16.10
N CYS A 112 -1.63 -8.62 16.22
CA CYS A 112 -2.30 -8.87 17.48
C CYS A 112 -2.71 -10.34 17.56
N GLU A 113 -2.26 -11.00 18.60
CA GLU A 113 -2.58 -12.43 18.87
C GLU A 113 -3.93 -12.57 19.60
N THR A 114 -4.36 -11.51 20.29
CA THR A 114 -5.59 -11.51 21.10
C THR A 114 -6.40 -10.23 20.90
N ARG A 115 -7.66 -10.25 21.34
CA ARG A 115 -8.54 -9.08 21.37
C ARG A 115 -7.95 -7.96 22.24
N GLU A 116 -7.37 -8.31 23.38
CA GLU A 116 -6.78 -7.38 24.34
C GLU A 116 -5.62 -6.62 23.72
N GLU A 117 -4.76 -7.31 22.97
CA GLU A 117 -3.67 -6.68 22.21
C GLU A 117 -4.21 -5.74 21.13
N ALA A 118 -5.23 -6.16 20.37
CA ALA A 118 -5.84 -5.32 19.36
C ALA A 118 -6.45 -4.05 19.95
N TYR A 119 -7.10 -4.14 21.11
CA TYR A 119 -7.61 -2.96 21.82
C TYR A 119 -6.51 -2.05 22.34
N ALA A 120 -5.39 -2.61 22.78
CA ALA A 120 -4.25 -1.82 23.26
C ALA A 120 -3.59 -1.04 22.12
N HIS A 121 -3.49 -1.64 20.92
CA HIS A 121 -2.83 -1.03 19.77
C HIS A 121 -3.74 -0.16 18.88
N TYR A 122 -5.06 -0.30 19.01
CA TYR A 122 -6.00 0.49 18.21
C TYR A 122 -5.79 2.01 18.31
N PRO A 123 -5.60 2.61 19.50
CA PRO A 123 -5.32 4.04 19.60
C PRO A 123 -4.04 4.46 18.86
N ASP A 124 -2.98 3.66 18.92
CA ASP A 124 -1.72 3.95 18.25
C ASP A 124 -1.85 3.84 16.72
N THR A 125 -2.64 2.87 16.24
CA THR A 125 -2.97 2.76 14.82
C THR A 125 -3.75 3.97 14.33
N MET A 126 -4.76 4.41 15.08
CA MET A 126 -5.55 5.60 14.75
C MET A 126 -4.73 6.90 14.84
N ALA A 127 -3.80 7.00 15.78
CA ALA A 127 -2.91 8.15 15.89
C ALA A 127 -1.91 8.24 14.73
N ALA A 128 -1.58 7.13 14.10
CA ALA A 128 -0.65 7.09 12.98
C ALA A 128 -1.29 7.51 11.65
N THR A 129 -2.58 7.26 11.44
CA THR A 129 -3.29 7.65 10.21
C THR A 129 -3.77 9.11 10.25
N ARG A 130 -3.88 9.72 9.06
CA ARG A 130 -4.56 11.03 8.88
C ARG A 130 -6.05 10.88 8.57
N ARG A 131 -6.54 9.63 8.56
CA ARG A 131 -7.94 9.29 8.32
C ARG A 131 -8.66 9.08 9.64
N ASP A 132 -9.98 9.08 9.59
CA ASP A 132 -10.86 8.71 10.70
C ASP A 132 -11.18 7.21 10.75
N TYR A 133 -10.39 6.39 10.02
CA TYR A 133 -10.51 4.94 9.96
C TYR A 133 -9.13 4.26 9.84
N CYS A 134 -9.12 2.99 10.18
CA CYS A 134 -8.01 2.09 9.93
C CYS A 134 -8.52 0.73 9.41
N LEU A 135 -7.60 -0.18 9.10
CA LEU A 135 -7.92 -1.56 8.71
C LEU A 135 -7.62 -2.53 9.82
N VAL A 136 -8.48 -3.55 9.95
CA VAL A 136 -8.17 -4.82 10.58
C VAL A 136 -8.23 -5.91 9.52
N GLU A 137 -7.23 -6.78 9.48
CA GLU A 137 -7.06 -7.80 8.45
C GLU A 137 -6.71 -9.16 9.07
N GLU A 138 -7.07 -10.24 8.38
CA GLU A 138 -6.51 -11.55 8.70
C GLU A 138 -4.98 -11.54 8.53
N PHE A 139 -4.29 -12.24 9.39
CA PHE A 139 -2.86 -12.49 9.23
C PHE A 139 -2.63 -13.68 8.32
N ILE A 140 -2.09 -13.45 7.14
CA ILE A 140 -1.70 -14.54 6.23
C ILE A 140 -0.33 -15.07 6.63
N GLN A 141 -0.30 -16.31 7.07
CA GLN A 141 0.96 -17.00 7.34
C GLN A 141 1.56 -17.53 6.04
N GLY A 142 2.79 -17.13 5.74
CA GLY A 142 3.48 -17.57 4.53
C GLY A 142 4.82 -16.89 4.33
N GLN A 143 5.51 -17.29 3.29
CA GLN A 143 6.74 -16.63 2.86
C GLN A 143 6.39 -15.34 2.12
N MET A 144 7.00 -14.25 2.52
CA MET A 144 6.87 -12.97 1.85
C MET A 144 7.77 -12.95 0.59
N LEU A 145 7.22 -12.49 -0.51
CA LEU A 145 7.98 -12.16 -1.70
C LEU A 145 7.75 -10.69 -2.06
N GLY A 146 8.72 -10.07 -2.71
CA GLY A 146 8.56 -8.79 -3.36
C GLY A 146 8.34 -8.99 -4.86
N CYS A 147 7.76 -8.00 -5.51
CA CYS A 147 7.67 -7.98 -6.96
C CYS A 147 7.73 -6.55 -7.48
N GLU A 148 8.72 -6.28 -8.31
CA GLU A 148 8.76 -5.06 -9.11
C GLU A 148 8.04 -5.33 -10.42
N ALA A 149 7.07 -4.49 -10.78
CA ALA A 149 6.32 -4.66 -12.01
C ALA A 149 6.24 -3.35 -12.79
N MET A 150 6.16 -3.43 -14.09
CA MET A 150 5.97 -2.27 -14.96
C MET A 150 4.72 -2.41 -15.81
N ILE A 151 3.87 -1.40 -15.73
CA ILE A 151 2.66 -1.27 -16.52
C ILE A 151 2.75 0.05 -17.29
N SER A 152 2.47 0.03 -18.58
CA SER A 152 2.45 1.24 -19.42
C SER A 152 1.26 1.22 -20.36
N ASN A 153 0.51 2.32 -20.41
CA ASN A 153 -0.70 2.48 -21.23
C ASN A 153 -1.72 1.32 -21.02
N GLY A 154 -1.91 0.89 -19.77
CA GLY A 154 -2.80 -0.22 -19.41
C GLY A 154 -2.29 -1.61 -19.84
N LYS A 155 -1.04 -1.74 -20.23
CA LYS A 155 -0.43 -3.02 -20.60
C LYS A 155 0.62 -3.40 -19.57
N PHE A 156 0.48 -4.60 -19.04
CA PHE A 156 1.52 -5.26 -18.28
C PHE A 156 2.72 -5.53 -19.19
N LEU A 157 3.91 -5.14 -18.79
CA LEU A 157 5.13 -5.30 -19.58
C LEU A 157 6.03 -6.39 -19.02
N PHE A 158 6.27 -6.38 -17.74
CA PHE A 158 7.04 -7.40 -17.04
C PHE A 158 6.85 -7.28 -15.52
N CYS A 159 7.21 -8.34 -14.82
CA CYS A 159 7.46 -8.32 -13.38
C CYS A 159 8.79 -8.99 -13.05
N LEU A 160 9.30 -8.63 -11.89
CA LEU A 160 10.54 -9.18 -11.34
C LEU A 160 10.29 -9.60 -9.89
N PRO A 161 9.75 -10.82 -9.68
CA PRO A 161 9.62 -11.36 -8.34
C PRO A 161 10.98 -11.52 -7.68
N ASN A 162 11.05 -11.23 -6.39
CA ASN A 162 12.28 -11.29 -5.63
C ASN A 162 12.05 -11.91 -4.24
N ASN A 163 13.11 -12.50 -3.69
CA ASN A 163 13.12 -12.96 -2.32
C ASN A 163 13.27 -11.75 -1.40
N ILE A 164 12.54 -11.74 -0.29
CA ILE A 164 12.67 -10.73 0.75
C ILE A 164 13.36 -11.36 1.95
N GLU A 165 14.49 -10.79 2.33
CA GLU A 165 15.15 -11.10 3.60
C GLU A 165 14.61 -10.15 4.67
N ASN A 166 14.04 -10.74 5.72
CA ASN A 166 13.44 -9.98 6.80
C ASN A 166 14.28 -10.07 8.07
N TYR A 167 14.48 -8.94 8.72
CA TYR A 167 14.88 -8.93 10.11
C TYR A 167 13.73 -9.43 10.97
N GLN A 168 14.03 -10.39 11.85
CA GLN A 168 13.05 -10.95 12.76
C GLN A 168 12.79 -9.95 13.91
N SER A 169 11.76 -9.14 13.72
CA SER A 169 11.22 -8.25 14.74
C SER A 169 9.73 -8.53 14.94
N TYR A 170 9.08 -7.77 15.79
CA TYR A 170 7.64 -7.84 16.03
C TYR A 170 6.81 -7.73 14.73
N VAL A 171 7.27 -6.92 13.79
CA VAL A 171 6.79 -6.87 12.42
C VAL A 171 7.95 -7.19 11.49
N PRO A 172 7.82 -8.11 10.53
CA PRO A 172 8.85 -8.40 9.57
C PRO A 172 9.31 -7.11 8.86
N THR A 173 10.58 -6.79 8.98
CA THR A 173 11.17 -5.59 8.35
C THR A 173 12.13 -6.04 7.27
N PRO A 174 11.87 -5.73 5.99
CA PRO A 174 12.78 -6.06 4.90
C PRO A 174 14.15 -5.42 5.10
N ILE A 175 15.20 -6.23 5.02
CA ILE A 175 16.61 -5.81 5.11
C ILE A 175 17.39 -6.11 3.84
N GLY A 176 16.82 -6.90 2.95
CA GLY A 176 17.46 -7.27 1.69
C GLY A 176 16.46 -7.83 0.69
N HIS A 177 16.81 -7.70 -0.58
CA HIS A 177 16.12 -8.29 -1.70
C HIS A 177 17.11 -9.03 -2.58
N SER A 178 16.76 -10.23 -3.05
CA SER A 178 17.60 -10.97 -3.97
C SER A 178 16.78 -11.52 -5.14
N VAL A 179 17.41 -11.51 -6.32
CA VAL A 179 16.85 -12.08 -7.56
C VAL A 179 17.81 -13.14 -8.11
N PRO A 180 17.32 -14.16 -8.80
CA PRO A 180 15.91 -14.46 -9.09
C PRO A 180 15.13 -14.93 -7.85
N TYR A 181 13.79 -14.83 -7.91
CA TYR A 181 12.94 -15.44 -6.88
C TYR A 181 13.10 -16.95 -6.88
N GLU A 182 13.35 -17.54 -5.72
CA GLU A 182 13.69 -18.98 -5.60
C GLU A 182 12.57 -19.93 -6.06
N LYS A 183 11.30 -19.49 -6.07
CA LYS A 183 10.14 -20.28 -6.49
C LYS A 183 9.56 -19.83 -7.83
N MET A 184 10.35 -19.21 -8.71
CA MET A 184 9.88 -18.79 -10.03
C MET A 184 9.26 -19.93 -10.83
N ASP A 185 9.84 -21.12 -10.79
CA ASP A 185 9.36 -22.29 -11.55
C ASP A 185 7.96 -22.76 -11.11
N THR A 186 7.56 -22.46 -9.87
CA THR A 186 6.30 -22.94 -9.30
C THR A 186 5.25 -21.84 -9.11
N LEU A 187 5.67 -20.63 -8.83
CA LEU A 187 4.77 -19.52 -8.49
C LEU A 187 4.82 -18.35 -9.47
N GLY A 188 5.81 -18.32 -10.38
CA GLY A 188 6.00 -17.19 -11.29
C GLY A 188 4.76 -16.86 -12.11
N CYS A 189 4.13 -17.86 -12.73
CA CYS A 189 2.91 -17.67 -13.52
C CYS A 189 1.73 -17.15 -12.68
N GLU A 190 1.61 -17.56 -11.41
CA GLU A 190 0.56 -17.08 -10.53
C GLU A 190 0.80 -15.62 -10.12
N VAL A 191 2.06 -15.24 -9.86
CA VAL A 191 2.42 -13.85 -9.56
C VAL A 191 2.09 -12.94 -10.75
N GLU A 192 2.48 -13.34 -11.97
CA GLU A 192 2.14 -12.60 -13.19
C GLU A 192 0.64 -12.46 -13.35
N HIS A 193 -0.10 -13.55 -13.24
CA HIS A 193 -1.56 -13.53 -13.36
C HIS A 193 -2.22 -12.57 -12.36
N GLN A 194 -1.80 -12.55 -11.10
CA GLN A 194 -2.35 -11.64 -10.09
C GLN A 194 -2.00 -10.17 -10.36
N LEU A 195 -0.93 -9.89 -11.07
CA LEU A 195 -0.52 -8.53 -11.47
C LEU A 195 -1.21 -8.04 -12.75
N GLU A 196 -1.74 -8.93 -13.56
CA GLU A 196 -2.49 -8.60 -14.78
C GLU A 196 -3.98 -8.31 -14.53
N LEU A 197 -4.53 -8.77 -13.39
CA LEU A 197 -5.91 -8.51 -12.97
C LEU A 197 -6.11 -7.05 -12.56
#